data_6844f7e40cd668416b27efa4c948bdd0
#
_entry.id   6844f7e40cd668416b27efa4c948bdd0
#
_cell.length_a   1.000
_cell.length_b   1.000
_cell.length_c   1.000
_cell.angle_alpha   90.00
_cell.angle_beta   90.00
_cell.angle_gamma   90.00
#
_symmetry.space_group_name_H-M   'P 1'
#
loop_
_entity.id
_entity.type
_entity.pdbx_description
1 polymer ?
#
loop_
_entity_poly.entity_id
_entity_poly.type
_entity_poly.pdbx_seq_one_letter_code
_entity_poly.pdbx_strand_id
1 'polypeptide(L)'
;MLKPRVRHHKRKIIAIGDLNSKVQMITMKADSKAENRPEIKVLIYGVGSIGSRIVRLLLKKRGLKIVGAIDASPEKTGKDLGQVIGAERELGIIVSEDSDDLLSEVNANVAIHATSSFLRDVYPQITRLITHDMNVISTCEELSYPHVANETLASQLDDLARRHGVTVLGTGVNPGFLMDTLPIVLSAACQEIRHIRVERIIDASKRRLPFQRKIGVGLTPDEFEDMIDKGRITGHVGLKQSTSMIAEALKLDLERIVEEQVKPIIADRIVESRGVKVDKGRILGLMQVAHGIVDGESFITLIFKAYVGADEYDSIKIEGVPEINQRISPCIHGDLATAAIVVNSIPKVINAPPGLKTMKDLQLPSAAISDIRSYLNV
;
A
#
# COMPACT_ATOMS: atom_id res chain seq x y z
N MET A 1 -16.12 59.00 25.14
CA MET A 1 -15.83 58.44 23.80
C MET A 1 -14.45 57.78 23.84
N LEU A 2 -14.40 56.48 24.05
CA LEU A 2 -13.19 55.69 24.07
C LEU A 2 -13.10 54.91 22.76
N LYS A 3 -12.04 55.15 21.97
CA LYS A 3 -11.76 54.42 20.69
C LYS A 3 -11.14 53.07 21.04
N PRO A 4 -11.51 51.96 20.38
CA PRO A 4 -10.89 50.68 20.61
C PRO A 4 -9.55 50.60 19.90
N ARG A 5 -8.48 50.21 20.63
CA ARG A 5 -7.16 49.84 20.07
C ARG A 5 -7.24 48.48 19.36
N VAL A 6 -7.12 48.50 18.07
CA VAL A 6 -6.90 47.27 17.24
C VAL A 6 -5.46 46.80 17.45
N ARG A 7 -5.27 45.66 18.13
CA ARG A 7 -3.98 44.96 18.17
C ARG A 7 -3.75 44.23 16.87
N HIS A 8 -2.87 44.69 16.04
CA HIS A 8 -2.33 43.96 14.89
C HIS A 8 -1.46 42.79 15.40
N HIS A 9 -1.98 41.54 15.30
CA HIS A 9 -1.15 40.36 15.41
C HIS A 9 -0.34 40.21 14.12
N LYS A 10 0.96 40.58 14.16
CA LYS A 10 1.91 40.21 13.10
C LYS A 10 2.05 38.67 13.12
N ARG A 11 1.43 38.00 12.16
CA ARG A 11 1.75 36.60 11.83
C ARG A 11 3.19 36.59 11.35
N LYS A 12 4.10 35.96 12.11
CA LYS A 12 5.43 35.62 11.63
C LYS A 12 5.27 34.58 10.52
N ILE A 13 5.48 34.99 9.29
CA ILE A 13 5.72 34.10 8.16
C ILE A 13 7.08 33.44 8.42
N ILE A 14 7.08 32.19 8.87
CA ILE A 14 8.32 31.41 8.98
C ILE A 14 8.75 31.11 7.55
N ALA A 15 9.87 31.60 7.14
CA ALA A 15 10.45 31.37 5.82
C ALA A 15 10.71 29.85 5.63
N ILE A 16 10.40 29.30 4.46
CA ILE A 16 10.57 27.88 4.11
C ILE A 16 12.01 27.39 4.38
N GLY A 17 13.01 28.28 4.29
CA GLY A 17 14.41 28.02 4.61
C GLY A 17 14.67 27.70 6.10
N ASP A 18 13.89 28.29 7.00
CA ASP A 18 14.03 28.11 8.46
C ASP A 18 13.40 26.75 8.93
N LEU A 19 12.41 26.25 8.18
CA LEU A 19 11.82 24.93 8.40
C LEU A 19 12.77 23.80 7.98
N ASN A 20 13.45 23.96 6.83
CA ASN A 20 14.42 22.98 6.34
C ASN A 20 15.63 22.84 7.27
N SER A 21 16.13 23.95 7.82
CA SER A 21 17.27 23.94 8.77
C SER A 21 16.88 23.29 10.12
N LYS A 22 15.66 23.51 10.62
CA LYS A 22 15.16 22.85 11.84
C LYS A 22 14.91 21.36 11.65
N VAL A 23 14.34 20.96 10.51
CA VAL A 23 14.15 19.53 10.16
C VAL A 23 15.50 18.83 10.05
N GLN A 24 16.51 19.46 9.40
CA GLN A 24 17.86 18.93 9.35
C GLN A 24 18.51 18.77 10.74
N MET A 25 18.31 19.72 11.64
CA MET A 25 18.92 19.71 12.96
C MET A 25 18.28 18.64 13.89
N ILE A 26 16.97 18.39 13.77
CA ILE A 26 16.27 17.33 14.51
C ILE A 26 16.71 15.95 14.00
N THR A 27 16.85 15.78 12.68
CA THR A 27 17.34 14.54 12.08
C THR A 27 18.78 14.25 12.48
N MET A 28 19.67 15.22 12.52
CA MET A 28 21.10 15.02 12.85
C MET A 28 21.35 14.46 14.28
N LYS A 29 20.51 14.79 15.27
CA LYS A 29 20.68 14.29 16.65
C LYS A 29 20.23 12.85 16.86
N ALA A 30 19.25 12.38 16.10
CA ALA A 30 18.77 10.99 16.16
C ALA A 30 19.73 10.01 15.46
N ASP A 31 20.55 10.51 14.54
CA ASP A 31 21.36 9.70 13.63
C ASP A 31 22.71 9.24 14.21
N SER A 32 23.28 9.99 15.16
CA SER A 32 24.66 9.71 15.65
C SER A 32 24.83 8.32 16.31
N LYS A 33 23.77 7.74 16.87
CA LYS A 33 23.81 6.36 17.40
C LYS A 33 23.55 5.29 16.33
N ALA A 34 22.86 5.66 15.25
CA ALA A 34 22.50 4.73 14.19
C ALA A 34 23.66 4.53 13.18
N GLU A 35 24.56 5.51 13.04
CA GLU A 35 25.67 5.46 12.08
C GLU A 35 26.64 4.29 12.31
N ASN A 36 26.77 3.84 13.56
CA ASN A 36 27.61 2.67 13.91
C ASN A 36 26.96 1.31 13.63
N ARG A 37 25.69 1.27 13.22
CA ARG A 37 25.01 0.03 12.87
C ARG A 37 25.22 -0.31 11.38
N PRO A 38 25.33 -1.60 11.01
CA PRO A 38 25.41 -1.98 9.61
C PRO A 38 24.15 -1.54 8.86
N GLU A 39 24.30 -1.24 7.56
CA GLU A 39 23.18 -0.92 6.70
C GLU A 39 22.24 -2.14 6.55
N ILE A 40 20.95 -1.89 6.50
CA ILE A 40 19.95 -2.91 6.19
C ILE A 40 20.03 -3.21 4.68
N LYS A 41 20.38 -4.43 4.36
CA LYS A 41 20.51 -4.93 2.99
C LYS A 41 19.14 -5.31 2.43
N VAL A 42 18.78 -4.76 1.28
CA VAL A 42 17.48 -4.92 0.63
C VAL A 42 17.63 -5.58 -0.72
N LEU A 43 16.93 -6.69 -0.93
CA LEU A 43 16.72 -7.30 -2.26
C LEU A 43 15.42 -6.74 -2.86
N ILE A 44 15.44 -6.41 -4.13
CA ILE A 44 14.25 -6.00 -4.88
C ILE A 44 13.78 -7.18 -5.74
N TYR A 45 12.54 -7.61 -5.57
CA TYR A 45 11.93 -8.66 -6.36
C TYR A 45 10.70 -8.10 -7.08
N GLY A 46 10.86 -7.83 -8.37
CA GLY A 46 9.90 -7.13 -9.22
C GLY A 46 10.21 -5.64 -9.38
N VAL A 47 10.73 -5.26 -10.56
CA VAL A 47 11.08 -3.87 -10.92
C VAL A 47 10.02 -3.32 -11.90
N GLY A 48 8.73 -3.57 -11.58
CA GLY A 48 7.60 -2.97 -12.27
C GLY A 48 7.39 -1.52 -11.86
N SER A 49 6.21 -0.98 -12.15
CA SER A 49 5.89 0.42 -11.82
C SER A 49 5.98 0.73 -10.31
N ILE A 50 5.50 -0.18 -9.46
CA ILE A 50 5.54 0.00 -8.00
C ILE A 50 6.95 -0.28 -7.49
N GLY A 51 7.60 -1.39 -7.91
CA GLY A 51 8.97 -1.71 -7.53
C GLY A 51 9.95 -0.59 -7.86
N SER A 52 9.87 0.00 -9.05
CA SER A 52 10.69 1.15 -9.44
C SER A 52 10.48 2.38 -8.54
N ARG A 53 9.24 2.62 -8.07
CA ARG A 53 8.97 3.72 -7.11
C ARG A 53 9.56 3.43 -5.74
N ILE A 54 9.47 2.18 -5.30
CA ILE A 54 10.07 1.74 -4.04
C ILE A 54 11.58 1.91 -4.10
N VAL A 55 12.24 1.46 -5.18
CA VAL A 55 13.69 1.64 -5.39
C VAL A 55 14.09 3.11 -5.30
N ARG A 56 13.37 4.00 -6.02
CA ARG A 56 13.67 5.44 -5.97
C ARG A 56 13.51 6.03 -4.56
N LEU A 57 12.60 5.50 -3.74
CA LEU A 57 12.44 5.93 -2.35
C LEU A 57 13.54 5.36 -1.45
N LEU A 58 13.92 4.10 -1.63
CA LEU A 58 15.03 3.46 -0.89
C LEU A 58 16.34 4.24 -1.09
N LEU A 59 16.64 4.67 -2.32
CA LEU A 59 17.84 5.46 -2.64
C LEU A 59 17.89 6.83 -1.92
N LYS A 60 16.77 7.32 -1.42
CA LYS A 60 16.68 8.58 -0.64
C LYS A 60 16.75 8.36 0.88
N LYS A 61 16.73 7.11 1.34
CA LYS A 61 16.75 6.78 2.76
C LYS A 61 18.16 6.41 3.22
N ARG A 62 18.56 6.89 4.39
CA ARG A 62 19.83 6.51 5.01
C ARG A 62 19.69 5.19 5.75
N GLY A 63 20.77 4.43 5.81
CA GLY A 63 20.84 3.14 6.50
C GLY A 63 20.28 1.96 5.72
N LEU A 64 19.95 2.15 4.43
CA LEU A 64 19.52 1.09 3.51
C LEU A 64 20.52 0.92 2.38
N LYS A 65 20.78 -0.32 2.00
CA LYS A 65 21.61 -0.68 0.86
C LYS A 65 20.88 -1.70 -0.02
N ILE A 66 20.63 -1.37 -1.28
CA ILE A 66 20.11 -2.34 -2.24
C ILE A 66 21.28 -3.25 -2.64
N VAL A 67 21.10 -4.57 -2.54
CA VAL A 67 22.15 -5.56 -2.79
C VAL A 67 21.86 -6.48 -3.97
N GLY A 68 20.65 -6.44 -4.52
CA GLY A 68 20.26 -7.23 -5.69
C GLY A 68 18.89 -6.80 -6.21
N ALA A 69 18.59 -7.14 -7.46
CA ALA A 69 17.30 -6.90 -8.09
C ALA A 69 16.95 -8.07 -9.03
N ILE A 70 15.69 -8.52 -8.93
CA ILE A 70 15.11 -9.62 -9.73
C ILE A 70 13.92 -9.07 -10.51
N ASP A 71 13.83 -9.40 -11.79
CA ASP A 71 12.64 -9.18 -12.63
C ASP A 71 12.66 -10.21 -13.78
N ALA A 72 11.49 -10.78 -14.08
CA ALA A 72 11.34 -11.79 -15.13
C ALA A 72 11.25 -11.20 -16.56
N SER A 73 11.20 -9.87 -16.71
CA SER A 73 11.08 -9.23 -18.02
C SER A 73 12.40 -9.24 -18.76
N PRO A 74 12.49 -9.87 -19.96
CA PRO A 74 13.71 -9.86 -20.77
C PRO A 74 14.20 -8.45 -21.15
N GLU A 75 13.30 -7.47 -21.14
CA GLU A 75 13.65 -6.08 -21.42
C GLU A 75 14.45 -5.42 -20.28
N LYS A 76 14.42 -6.00 -19.08
CA LYS A 76 15.09 -5.47 -17.88
C LYS A 76 16.28 -6.32 -17.45
N THR A 77 16.18 -7.63 -17.61
CA THR A 77 17.24 -8.57 -17.24
C THR A 77 18.54 -8.24 -17.95
N GLY A 78 19.66 -8.28 -17.25
CA GLY A 78 20.99 -7.92 -17.75
C GLY A 78 21.29 -6.42 -17.77
N LYS A 79 20.31 -5.55 -17.46
CA LYS A 79 20.52 -4.09 -17.37
C LYS A 79 20.80 -3.65 -15.96
N ASP A 80 21.51 -2.53 -15.81
CA ASP A 80 21.68 -1.87 -14.51
C ASP A 80 20.33 -1.39 -13.96
N LEU A 81 20.10 -1.59 -12.67
CA LEU A 81 18.86 -1.20 -12.00
C LEU A 81 18.58 0.32 -12.12
N GLY A 82 19.63 1.16 -12.14
CA GLY A 82 19.50 2.60 -12.38
C GLY A 82 18.92 2.91 -13.75
N GLN A 83 19.37 2.21 -14.80
CA GLN A 83 18.83 2.35 -16.16
C GLN A 83 17.36 1.90 -16.19
N VAL A 84 17.04 0.75 -15.59
CA VAL A 84 15.67 0.20 -15.56
C VAL A 84 14.68 1.15 -14.88
N ILE A 85 15.08 1.78 -13.81
CA ILE A 85 14.21 2.74 -13.10
C ILE A 85 14.28 4.16 -13.67
N GLY A 86 15.14 4.44 -14.63
CA GLY A 86 15.35 5.79 -15.16
C GLY A 86 16.00 6.73 -14.14
N ALA A 87 17.01 6.25 -13.40
CA ALA A 87 17.85 7.09 -12.54
C ALA A 87 18.89 7.85 -13.37
N GLU A 88 19.42 8.95 -12.81
CA GLU A 88 20.45 9.78 -13.47
C GLU A 88 21.83 9.10 -13.52
N ARG A 89 22.01 7.98 -12.79
CA ARG A 89 23.28 7.25 -12.68
C ARG A 89 23.04 5.75 -12.64
N GLU A 90 24.05 5.00 -13.02
CA GLU A 90 24.13 3.56 -12.75
C GLU A 90 24.27 3.29 -11.25
N LEU A 91 23.65 2.21 -10.80
CA LEU A 91 23.68 1.78 -9.41
C LEU A 91 24.69 0.64 -9.16
N GLY A 92 25.24 0.05 -10.23
CA GLY A 92 26.13 -1.10 -10.16
C GLY A 92 25.41 -2.39 -9.74
N ILE A 93 24.08 -2.45 -9.90
CA ILE A 93 23.24 -3.60 -9.57
C ILE A 93 22.60 -4.07 -10.87
N ILE A 94 22.96 -5.25 -11.32
CA ILE A 94 22.37 -5.84 -12.52
C ILE A 94 21.05 -6.51 -12.14
N VAL A 95 19.98 -6.22 -12.89
CA VAL A 95 18.71 -6.92 -12.75
C VAL A 95 18.86 -8.33 -13.30
N SER A 96 18.61 -9.32 -12.45
CA SER A 96 18.77 -10.73 -12.77
C SER A 96 17.43 -11.42 -12.90
N GLU A 97 17.43 -12.57 -13.54
CA GLU A 97 16.31 -13.50 -13.48
C GLU A 97 16.22 -14.12 -12.08
N ASP A 98 15.07 -14.68 -11.76
CA ASP A 98 14.83 -15.38 -10.50
C ASP A 98 15.60 -16.71 -10.51
N SER A 99 16.73 -16.74 -9.81
CA SER A 99 17.57 -17.93 -9.68
C SER A 99 18.01 -18.15 -8.23
N ASP A 100 18.15 -19.42 -7.86
CA ASP A 100 18.69 -19.79 -6.53
C ASP A 100 20.17 -19.40 -6.41
N ASP A 101 20.91 -19.34 -7.51
CA ASP A 101 22.29 -18.89 -7.53
C ASP A 101 22.40 -17.45 -7.03
N LEU A 102 21.60 -16.53 -7.61
CA LEU A 102 21.57 -15.14 -7.14
C LEU A 102 21.14 -15.04 -5.67
N LEU A 103 20.08 -15.76 -5.26
CA LEU A 103 19.59 -15.71 -3.88
C LEU A 103 20.61 -16.22 -2.88
N SER A 104 21.44 -17.19 -3.28
CA SER A 104 22.52 -17.73 -2.44
C SER A 104 23.71 -16.77 -2.34
N GLU A 105 23.98 -15.97 -3.35
CA GLU A 105 25.05 -14.97 -3.36
C GLU A 105 24.67 -13.68 -2.60
N VAL A 106 23.38 -13.35 -2.58
CA VAL A 106 22.88 -12.10 -2.00
C VAL A 106 22.52 -12.29 -0.54
N ASN A 107 23.32 -11.73 0.36
CA ASN A 107 22.98 -11.65 1.77
C ASN A 107 22.09 -10.43 2.03
N ALA A 108 20.76 -10.58 1.99
CA ALA A 108 19.80 -9.52 2.24
C ALA A 108 19.06 -9.73 3.58
N ASN A 109 18.79 -8.65 4.31
CA ASN A 109 17.99 -8.67 5.54
C ASN A 109 16.49 -8.72 5.25
N VAL A 110 16.09 -8.13 4.11
CA VAL A 110 14.69 -8.03 3.69
C VAL A 110 14.58 -8.01 2.16
N ALA A 111 13.63 -8.76 1.63
CA ALA A 111 13.22 -8.70 0.25
C ALA A 111 11.95 -7.84 0.11
N ILE A 112 11.98 -6.88 -0.81
CA ILE A 112 10.80 -6.11 -1.21
C ILE A 112 10.25 -6.76 -2.48
N HIS A 113 9.08 -7.35 -2.36
CA HIS A 113 8.43 -8.14 -3.40
C HIS A 113 7.26 -7.38 -4.03
N ALA A 114 7.25 -7.22 -5.36
CA ALA A 114 6.26 -6.42 -6.08
C ALA A 114 5.98 -6.98 -7.49
N THR A 115 5.35 -8.17 -7.57
CA THR A 115 5.12 -8.90 -8.83
C THR A 115 3.65 -9.06 -9.19
N SER A 116 2.84 -9.76 -8.39
CA SER A 116 1.42 -10.07 -8.64
C SER A 116 0.53 -9.70 -7.46
N SER A 117 -0.78 -9.58 -7.73
CA SER A 117 -1.82 -9.30 -6.74
C SER A 117 -2.32 -10.56 -6.02
N PHE A 118 -2.05 -11.74 -6.58
CA PHE A 118 -2.67 -13.00 -6.16
C PHE A 118 -1.70 -13.89 -5.38
N LEU A 119 -2.16 -14.41 -4.23
CA LEU A 119 -1.34 -15.23 -3.33
C LEU A 119 -0.77 -16.47 -4.02
N ARG A 120 -1.57 -17.14 -4.87
CA ARG A 120 -1.13 -18.34 -5.59
C ARG A 120 0.07 -18.07 -6.50
N ASP A 121 0.09 -16.91 -7.16
CA ASP A 121 1.17 -16.54 -8.08
C ASP A 121 2.47 -16.23 -7.33
N VAL A 122 2.34 -15.55 -6.18
CA VAL A 122 3.51 -15.09 -5.41
C VAL A 122 4.02 -16.12 -4.41
N TYR A 123 3.23 -17.15 -4.10
CA TYR A 123 3.57 -18.16 -3.11
C TYR A 123 4.94 -18.83 -3.38
N PRO A 124 5.26 -19.33 -4.60
CA PRO A 124 6.56 -19.92 -4.88
C PRO A 124 7.71 -18.92 -4.70
N GLN A 125 7.51 -17.66 -5.10
CA GLN A 125 8.51 -16.61 -5.01
C GLN A 125 8.81 -16.27 -3.53
N ILE A 126 7.76 -16.09 -2.72
CA ILE A 126 7.90 -15.79 -1.28
C ILE A 126 8.53 -16.98 -0.53
N THR A 127 8.12 -18.20 -0.84
CA THR A 127 8.69 -19.42 -0.27
C THR A 127 10.21 -19.47 -0.49
N ARG A 128 10.69 -19.18 -1.69
CA ARG A 128 12.13 -19.13 -1.99
C ARG A 128 12.86 -18.04 -1.19
N LEU A 129 12.28 -16.84 -1.06
CA LEU A 129 12.88 -15.78 -0.24
C LEU A 129 12.99 -16.19 1.23
N ILE A 130 11.96 -16.86 1.77
CA ILE A 130 11.96 -17.38 3.15
C ILE A 130 13.07 -18.43 3.33
N THR A 131 13.23 -19.37 2.38
CA THR A 131 14.26 -20.43 2.47
C THR A 131 15.69 -19.92 2.38
N HIS A 132 15.88 -18.66 1.96
CA HIS A 132 17.14 -17.92 2.02
C HIS A 132 17.21 -16.96 3.22
N ASP A 133 16.44 -17.21 4.27
CA ASP A 133 16.42 -16.49 5.56
C ASP A 133 16.16 -14.96 5.42
N MET A 134 15.38 -14.56 4.41
CA MET A 134 15.04 -13.16 4.17
C MET A 134 13.68 -12.83 4.76
N ASN A 135 13.58 -11.72 5.51
CA ASN A 135 12.27 -11.12 5.77
C ASN A 135 11.65 -10.68 4.44
N VAL A 136 10.32 -10.72 4.32
CA VAL A 136 9.61 -10.36 3.07
C VAL A 136 8.57 -9.29 3.32
N ILE A 137 8.59 -8.22 2.52
CA ILE A 137 7.50 -7.23 2.46
C ILE A 137 6.97 -7.25 1.02
N SER A 138 5.72 -7.66 0.86
CA SER A 138 5.10 -7.81 -0.46
C SER A 138 3.97 -6.81 -0.68
N THR A 139 3.85 -6.32 -1.91
CA THR A 139 2.71 -5.51 -2.35
C THR A 139 1.56 -6.37 -2.92
N CYS A 140 1.62 -7.68 -2.78
CA CYS A 140 0.55 -8.58 -3.15
C CYS A 140 -0.69 -8.28 -2.30
N GLU A 141 -1.79 -7.90 -2.94
CA GLU A 141 -3.01 -7.49 -2.25
C GLU A 141 -3.61 -8.64 -1.43
N GLU A 142 -3.67 -9.86 -1.98
CA GLU A 142 -4.19 -11.01 -1.24
C GLU A 142 -3.34 -11.37 -0.02
N LEU A 143 -2.05 -11.08 -0.03
CA LEU A 143 -1.15 -11.35 1.10
C LEU A 143 -1.35 -10.38 2.27
N SER A 144 -2.09 -9.29 2.10
CA SER A 144 -2.40 -8.35 3.19
C SER A 144 -3.24 -8.99 4.30
N TYR A 145 -4.10 -9.95 3.94
CA TYR A 145 -4.82 -10.84 4.83
C TYR A 145 -5.04 -12.19 4.12
N PRO A 146 -4.02 -13.07 4.05
CA PRO A 146 -4.00 -14.19 3.12
C PRO A 146 -4.95 -15.34 3.50
N HIS A 147 -5.37 -15.46 4.75
CA HIS A 147 -6.28 -16.52 5.22
C HIS A 147 -7.62 -16.53 4.45
N VAL A 148 -8.15 -15.36 4.07
CA VAL A 148 -9.40 -15.28 3.29
C VAL A 148 -9.20 -15.60 1.80
N ALA A 149 -7.97 -15.51 1.30
CA ALA A 149 -7.64 -15.87 -0.07
C ALA A 149 -7.37 -17.40 -0.20
N ASN A 150 -6.51 -17.92 0.68
CA ASN A 150 -6.19 -19.34 0.74
C ASN A 150 -5.58 -19.70 2.10
N GLU A 151 -6.37 -20.30 2.96
CA GLU A 151 -5.99 -20.68 4.33
C GLU A 151 -4.79 -21.64 4.36
N THR A 152 -4.77 -22.63 3.46
CA THR A 152 -3.68 -23.62 3.41
C THR A 152 -2.34 -22.95 3.06
N LEU A 153 -2.32 -22.12 2.03
CA LEU A 153 -1.08 -21.42 1.63
C LEU A 153 -0.63 -20.42 2.70
N ALA A 154 -1.59 -19.75 3.35
CA ALA A 154 -1.29 -18.82 4.45
C ALA A 154 -0.63 -19.55 5.63
N SER A 155 -1.21 -20.68 6.09
CA SER A 155 -0.65 -21.50 7.17
C SER A 155 0.73 -22.03 6.81
N GLN A 156 0.93 -22.51 5.59
CA GLN A 156 2.22 -23.00 5.13
C GLN A 156 3.30 -21.90 5.12
N LEU A 157 2.94 -20.67 4.72
CA LEU A 157 3.86 -19.52 4.77
C LEU A 157 4.21 -19.14 6.21
N ASP A 158 3.24 -19.14 7.13
CA ASP A 158 3.47 -18.84 8.55
C ASP A 158 4.43 -19.86 9.16
N ASP A 159 4.16 -21.16 8.98
CA ASP A 159 5.01 -22.24 9.49
C ASP A 159 6.43 -22.17 8.91
N LEU A 160 6.57 -21.91 7.62
CA LEU A 160 7.86 -21.80 6.97
C LEU A 160 8.64 -20.58 7.49
N ALA A 161 7.99 -19.43 7.55
CA ALA A 161 8.62 -18.21 8.06
C ALA A 161 9.06 -18.34 9.52
N ARG A 162 8.26 -19.00 10.37
CA ARG A 162 8.66 -19.31 11.77
C ARG A 162 9.88 -20.21 11.85
N ARG A 163 9.93 -21.27 11.02
CA ARG A 163 11.08 -22.18 11.00
C ARG A 163 12.37 -21.51 10.55
N HIS A 164 12.27 -20.56 9.64
CA HIS A 164 13.43 -19.78 9.15
C HIS A 164 13.73 -18.54 10.00
N GLY A 165 12.93 -18.25 11.03
CA GLY A 165 13.15 -17.10 11.90
C GLY A 165 12.92 -15.75 11.23
N VAL A 166 12.11 -15.69 10.15
CA VAL A 166 11.84 -14.48 9.37
C VAL A 166 10.37 -14.08 9.42
N THR A 167 10.10 -12.83 9.06
CA THR A 167 8.76 -12.25 9.04
C THR A 167 8.32 -11.98 7.61
N VAL A 168 7.08 -12.35 7.28
CA VAL A 168 6.43 -12.07 6.00
C VAL A 168 5.27 -11.10 6.22
N LEU A 169 5.20 -10.03 5.44
CA LEU A 169 4.15 -9.02 5.48
C LEU A 169 3.63 -8.72 4.07
N GLY A 170 2.31 -8.80 3.89
CA GLY A 170 1.62 -8.18 2.76
C GLY A 170 1.13 -6.79 3.13
N THR A 171 1.44 -5.74 2.35
CA THR A 171 1.01 -4.38 2.64
C THR A 171 1.04 -3.46 1.43
N GLY A 172 0.33 -2.35 1.54
CA GLY A 172 0.24 -1.28 0.57
C GLY A 172 -0.64 -0.15 1.10
N VAL A 173 -1.07 0.75 0.20
CA VAL A 173 -2.02 1.78 0.60
C VAL A 173 -3.44 1.23 0.73
N ASN A 174 -3.77 0.23 -0.08
CA ASN A 174 -5.07 -0.43 -0.11
C ASN A 174 -4.98 -1.74 -0.94
N PRO A 175 -5.11 -2.91 -0.29
CA PRO A 175 -5.19 -3.14 1.16
C PRO A 175 -3.85 -2.89 1.87
N GLY A 176 -3.89 -2.76 3.21
CA GLY A 176 -2.74 -2.63 4.09
C GLY A 176 -2.71 -1.32 4.91
N PHE A 177 -3.47 -0.27 4.53
CA PHE A 177 -3.49 0.97 5.31
C PHE A 177 -4.85 1.67 5.33
N LEU A 178 -5.31 2.24 4.19
CA LEU A 178 -6.45 3.17 4.19
C LEU A 178 -7.79 2.52 4.51
N MET A 179 -8.05 1.33 3.96
CA MET A 179 -9.35 0.68 4.09
C MET A 179 -9.38 -0.40 5.18
N ASP A 180 -8.30 -0.54 5.93
CA ASP A 180 -8.18 -1.54 7.01
C ASP A 180 -7.45 -0.99 8.24
N THR A 181 -6.15 -0.79 8.20
CA THR A 181 -5.34 -0.38 9.35
C THR A 181 -5.79 0.96 9.92
N LEU A 182 -6.10 1.95 9.09
CA LEU A 182 -6.52 3.27 9.57
C LEU A 182 -7.89 3.25 10.28
N PRO A 183 -8.95 2.60 9.74
CA PRO A 183 -10.19 2.43 10.52
C PRO A 183 -9.99 1.62 11.80
N ILE A 184 -9.12 0.58 11.82
CA ILE A 184 -8.77 -0.14 13.05
C ILE A 184 -8.17 0.81 14.09
N VAL A 185 -7.21 1.64 13.72
CA VAL A 185 -6.59 2.61 14.65
C VAL A 185 -7.60 3.64 15.16
N LEU A 186 -8.46 4.16 14.29
CA LEU A 186 -9.49 5.14 14.67
C LEU A 186 -10.51 4.52 15.62
N SER A 187 -10.86 3.24 15.46
CA SER A 187 -11.82 2.52 16.30
C SER A 187 -11.42 2.48 17.78
N ALA A 188 -10.12 2.60 18.09
CA ALA A 188 -9.62 2.61 19.46
C ALA A 188 -10.16 3.77 20.32
N ALA A 189 -10.69 4.82 19.72
CA ALA A 189 -11.31 5.93 20.41
C ALA A 189 -12.82 5.72 20.71
N CYS A 190 -13.43 4.62 20.22
CA CYS A 190 -14.85 4.33 20.40
C CYS A 190 -15.08 3.39 21.59
N GLN A 191 -16.08 3.70 22.40
CA GLN A 191 -16.60 2.80 23.45
C GLN A 191 -17.56 1.76 22.88
N GLU A 192 -18.29 2.13 21.83
CA GLU A 192 -19.24 1.28 21.11
C GLU A 192 -19.10 1.53 19.61
N ILE A 193 -19.24 0.48 18.81
CA ILE A 193 -19.25 0.55 17.35
C ILE A 193 -20.46 -0.23 16.84
N ARG A 194 -21.24 0.39 15.97
CA ARG A 194 -22.40 -0.23 15.30
C ARG A 194 -22.16 -0.47 13.81
N HIS A 195 -21.39 0.40 13.16
CA HIS A 195 -21.08 0.26 11.75
C HIS A 195 -19.77 1.00 11.41
N ILE A 196 -18.99 0.42 10.52
CA ILE A 196 -17.78 1.02 9.96
C ILE A 196 -17.97 1.14 8.45
N ARG A 197 -17.95 2.36 7.94
CA ARG A 197 -18.00 2.64 6.50
C ARG A 197 -16.70 3.30 6.06
N VAL A 198 -16.06 2.72 5.05
CA VAL A 198 -14.83 3.28 4.44
C VAL A 198 -15.07 3.51 2.96
N GLU A 199 -14.74 4.69 2.49
CA GLU A 199 -14.84 5.03 1.08
C GLU A 199 -13.49 5.52 0.55
N ARG A 200 -13.12 5.00 -0.60
CA ARG A 200 -11.98 5.45 -1.37
C ARG A 200 -12.44 5.84 -2.77
N ILE A 201 -12.40 7.14 -3.10
CA ILE A 201 -12.82 7.69 -4.39
C ILE A 201 -11.62 8.33 -5.08
N ILE A 202 -11.29 7.85 -6.29
CA ILE A 202 -10.08 8.20 -7.04
C ILE A 202 -10.46 8.87 -8.36
N ASP A 203 -9.87 10.03 -8.64
CA ASP A 203 -9.92 10.60 -9.99
C ASP A 203 -8.96 9.85 -10.92
N ALA A 204 -9.53 9.02 -11.80
CA ALA A 204 -8.77 8.21 -12.75
C ALA A 204 -8.00 9.04 -13.79
N SER A 205 -8.40 10.29 -14.06
CA SER A 205 -7.67 11.18 -14.96
C SER A 205 -6.26 11.53 -14.47
N LYS A 206 -6.02 11.42 -13.16
CA LYS A 206 -4.72 11.63 -12.50
C LYS A 206 -3.84 10.38 -12.50
N ARG A 207 -4.37 9.27 -12.99
CA ARG A 207 -3.68 7.98 -12.96
C ARG A 207 -3.12 7.63 -14.34
N ARG A 208 -2.07 6.80 -14.35
CA ARG A 208 -1.43 6.30 -15.57
C ARG A 208 -2.41 5.53 -16.46
N LEU A 209 -2.17 5.53 -17.76
CA LEU A 209 -3.03 4.90 -18.76
C LEU A 209 -3.34 3.40 -18.49
N PRO A 210 -2.38 2.55 -18.04
CA PRO A 210 -2.69 1.17 -17.68
C PRO A 210 -3.76 1.05 -16.57
N PHE A 211 -3.78 1.96 -15.59
CA PHE A 211 -4.83 1.97 -14.59
C PHE A 211 -6.18 2.35 -15.19
N GLN A 212 -6.23 3.37 -16.05
CA GLN A 212 -7.46 3.79 -16.72
C GLN A 212 -8.05 2.65 -17.58
N ARG A 213 -7.20 1.91 -18.29
CA ARG A 213 -7.61 0.72 -19.05
C ARG A 213 -8.13 -0.40 -18.16
N LYS A 214 -7.47 -0.65 -17.01
CA LYS A 214 -7.88 -1.68 -16.04
C LYS A 214 -9.27 -1.43 -15.47
N ILE A 215 -9.73 -0.18 -15.41
CA ILE A 215 -11.07 0.19 -14.89
C ILE A 215 -12.07 0.49 -16.01
N GLY A 216 -11.74 0.22 -17.27
CA GLY A 216 -12.63 0.27 -18.43
C GLY A 216 -12.93 1.67 -18.95
N VAL A 217 -12.10 2.69 -18.68
CA VAL A 217 -12.33 4.06 -19.18
C VAL A 217 -12.48 4.08 -20.69
N GLY A 218 -13.58 4.68 -21.19
CA GLY A 218 -13.88 4.88 -22.61
C GLY A 218 -14.58 3.70 -23.30
N LEU A 219 -14.72 2.55 -22.65
CA LEU A 219 -15.47 1.40 -23.17
C LEU A 219 -16.97 1.72 -23.29
N THR A 220 -17.69 0.98 -24.13
CA THR A 220 -19.15 0.88 -24.06
C THR A 220 -19.56 0.02 -22.86
N PRO A 221 -20.82 0.09 -22.40
CA PRO A 221 -21.33 -0.85 -21.38
C PRO A 221 -21.15 -2.32 -21.78
N ASP A 222 -21.47 -2.68 -23.02
CA ASP A 222 -21.36 -4.06 -23.52
C ASP A 222 -19.89 -4.53 -23.57
N GLU A 223 -18.96 -3.67 -24.00
CA GLU A 223 -17.53 -3.97 -23.96
C GLU A 223 -17.02 -4.16 -22.52
N PHE A 224 -17.57 -3.37 -21.58
CA PHE A 224 -17.20 -3.47 -20.16
C PHE A 224 -17.67 -4.81 -19.57
N GLU A 225 -18.92 -5.23 -19.83
CA GLU A 225 -19.46 -6.53 -19.39
C GLU A 225 -18.64 -7.67 -19.98
N ASP A 226 -18.35 -7.65 -21.28
CA ASP A 226 -17.49 -8.67 -21.94
C ASP A 226 -16.11 -8.75 -21.30
N MET A 227 -15.53 -7.61 -20.89
CA MET A 227 -14.23 -7.59 -20.20
C MET A 227 -14.30 -8.12 -18.76
N ILE A 228 -15.43 -7.95 -18.05
CA ILE A 228 -15.69 -8.58 -16.75
C ILE A 228 -15.81 -10.10 -16.93
N ASP A 229 -16.62 -10.57 -17.87
CA ASP A 229 -16.86 -12.00 -18.11
C ASP A 229 -15.56 -12.74 -18.51
N LYS A 230 -14.69 -12.08 -19.25
CA LYS A 230 -13.35 -12.58 -19.61
C LYS A 230 -12.31 -12.46 -18.50
N GLY A 231 -12.68 -11.94 -17.33
CA GLY A 231 -11.75 -11.72 -16.21
C GLY A 231 -10.65 -10.69 -16.49
N ARG A 232 -10.83 -9.81 -17.48
CA ARG A 232 -9.87 -8.75 -17.81
C ARG A 232 -10.08 -7.49 -16.98
N ILE A 233 -11.30 -7.25 -16.51
CA ILE A 233 -11.65 -6.28 -15.49
C ILE A 233 -12.09 -7.06 -14.26
N THR A 234 -11.27 -7.06 -13.22
CA THR A 234 -11.50 -7.82 -11.98
C THR A 234 -11.96 -6.94 -10.81
N GLY A 235 -12.05 -5.64 -11.05
CA GLY A 235 -12.22 -4.69 -9.96
C GLY A 235 -10.92 -4.49 -9.17
N HIS A 236 -11.08 -4.05 -7.92
CA HIS A 236 -9.99 -3.87 -6.97
C HIS A 236 -9.83 -5.14 -6.13
N VAL A 237 -8.66 -5.77 -6.19
CA VAL A 237 -8.31 -6.90 -5.33
C VAL A 237 -7.98 -6.37 -3.94
N GLY A 238 -8.56 -6.97 -2.88
CA GLY A 238 -8.22 -6.63 -1.50
C GLY A 238 -9.37 -6.19 -0.61
N LEU A 239 -10.60 -5.97 -1.11
CA LEU A 239 -11.73 -5.59 -0.25
C LEU A 239 -12.08 -6.69 0.76
N LYS A 240 -12.04 -7.95 0.37
CA LYS A 240 -12.22 -9.09 1.31
C LYS A 240 -11.14 -9.10 2.38
N GLN A 241 -9.89 -8.87 1.98
CA GLN A 241 -8.74 -8.83 2.87
C GLN A 241 -8.90 -7.72 3.91
N SER A 242 -9.23 -6.51 3.47
CA SER A 242 -9.45 -5.37 4.36
C SER A 242 -10.64 -5.60 5.31
N THR A 243 -11.76 -6.14 4.79
CA THR A 243 -12.93 -6.48 5.62
C THR A 243 -12.57 -7.49 6.70
N SER A 244 -11.86 -8.57 6.33
CA SER A 244 -11.43 -9.62 7.27
C SER A 244 -10.45 -9.10 8.32
N MET A 245 -9.51 -8.23 7.92
CA MET A 245 -8.53 -7.64 8.84
C MET A 245 -9.22 -6.75 9.89
N ILE A 246 -10.20 -5.93 9.48
CA ILE A 246 -10.99 -5.12 10.42
C ILE A 246 -11.75 -6.03 11.38
N ALA A 247 -12.45 -7.03 10.86
CA ALA A 247 -13.25 -7.94 11.65
C ALA A 247 -12.40 -8.69 12.69
N GLU A 248 -11.27 -9.23 12.28
CA GLU A 248 -10.38 -9.93 13.21
C GLU A 248 -9.81 -9.00 14.29
N ALA A 249 -9.42 -7.76 13.91
CA ALA A 249 -8.89 -6.78 14.86
C ALA A 249 -9.94 -6.40 15.93
N LEU A 250 -11.21 -6.32 15.55
CA LEU A 250 -12.32 -5.99 16.42
C LEU A 250 -12.98 -7.24 17.07
N LYS A 251 -12.47 -8.46 16.77
CA LYS A 251 -13.03 -9.73 17.22
C LYS A 251 -14.50 -9.92 16.85
N LEU A 252 -14.88 -9.44 15.66
CA LEU A 252 -16.20 -9.64 15.10
C LEU A 252 -16.30 -11.04 14.50
N ASP A 253 -17.39 -11.74 14.81
CA ASP A 253 -17.73 -13.03 14.21
C ASP A 253 -18.49 -12.78 12.89
N LEU A 254 -17.72 -12.71 11.79
CA LEU A 254 -18.31 -12.49 10.47
C LEU A 254 -19.01 -13.77 9.99
N GLU A 255 -20.31 -13.71 9.74
CA GLU A 255 -21.05 -14.77 9.09
C GLU A 255 -20.57 -14.98 7.64
N ARG A 256 -20.35 -13.89 6.91
CA ARG A 256 -19.85 -13.89 5.55
C ARG A 256 -19.37 -12.51 5.11
N ILE A 257 -18.57 -12.50 4.06
CA ILE A 257 -18.21 -11.27 3.31
C ILE A 257 -18.95 -11.33 1.97
N VAL A 258 -19.70 -10.29 1.67
CA VAL A 258 -20.41 -10.13 0.40
C VAL A 258 -19.70 -9.06 -0.42
N GLU A 259 -19.03 -9.45 -1.51
CA GLU A 259 -18.58 -8.51 -2.53
C GLU A 259 -19.66 -8.37 -3.58
N GLU A 260 -20.13 -7.14 -3.79
CA GLU A 260 -21.04 -6.85 -4.89
C GLU A 260 -20.31 -7.01 -6.23
N GLN A 261 -21.07 -7.36 -7.26
CA GLN A 261 -20.54 -7.34 -8.64
C GLN A 261 -19.98 -5.95 -8.97
N VAL A 262 -18.86 -5.92 -9.68
CA VAL A 262 -18.25 -4.67 -10.13
C VAL A 262 -19.23 -3.92 -11.04
N LYS A 263 -19.53 -2.67 -10.70
CA LYS A 263 -20.49 -1.84 -11.44
C LYS A 263 -19.77 -0.77 -12.25
N PRO A 264 -20.13 -0.58 -13.52
CA PRO A 264 -19.61 0.54 -14.31
C PRO A 264 -20.15 1.87 -13.81
N ILE A 265 -19.35 2.93 -13.91
CA ILE A 265 -19.78 4.32 -13.77
C ILE A 265 -19.87 4.89 -15.19
N ILE A 266 -21.09 5.19 -15.64
CA ILE A 266 -21.37 5.60 -17.00
C ILE A 266 -21.48 7.13 -17.07
N ALA A 267 -20.94 7.74 -18.10
CA ALA A 267 -21.01 9.17 -18.34
C ALA A 267 -22.44 9.60 -18.75
N ASP A 268 -23.09 10.46 -17.97
CA ASP A 268 -24.37 11.09 -18.28
C ASP A 268 -24.25 12.28 -19.28
N ARG A 269 -23.05 12.79 -19.42
CA ARG A 269 -22.63 13.86 -20.33
C ARG A 269 -21.19 13.64 -20.77
N ILE A 270 -20.67 14.47 -21.68
CA ILE A 270 -19.24 14.48 -21.98
C ILE A 270 -18.47 14.94 -20.72
N VAL A 271 -17.51 14.15 -20.30
CA VAL A 271 -16.61 14.45 -19.17
C VAL A 271 -15.20 14.63 -19.71
N GLU A 272 -14.59 15.77 -19.41
CA GLU A 272 -13.21 16.04 -19.76
C GLU A 272 -12.44 16.44 -18.50
N SER A 273 -11.36 15.71 -18.20
CA SER A 273 -10.50 15.95 -17.06
C SER A 273 -9.06 15.63 -17.40
N ARG A 274 -8.15 16.58 -17.23
CA ARG A 274 -6.68 16.42 -17.43
C ARG A 274 -6.30 15.79 -18.77
N GLY A 275 -7.00 16.15 -19.84
CA GLY A 275 -6.75 15.63 -21.19
C GLY A 275 -7.35 14.24 -21.45
N VAL A 276 -8.07 13.65 -20.49
CA VAL A 276 -8.89 12.45 -20.70
C VAL A 276 -10.31 12.90 -21.00
N LYS A 277 -10.81 12.57 -22.19
CA LYS A 277 -12.18 12.84 -22.62
C LYS A 277 -12.96 11.54 -22.71
N VAL A 278 -14.15 11.53 -22.11
CA VAL A 278 -15.09 10.41 -22.16
C VAL A 278 -16.43 10.94 -22.64
N ASP A 279 -16.95 10.36 -23.71
CA ASP A 279 -18.22 10.76 -24.29
C ASP A 279 -19.41 10.23 -23.49
N LYS A 280 -20.58 10.89 -23.64
CA LYS A 280 -21.83 10.44 -23.03
C LYS A 280 -22.13 8.98 -23.40
N GLY A 281 -22.56 8.19 -22.40
CA GLY A 281 -22.88 6.76 -22.55
C GLY A 281 -21.67 5.84 -22.49
N ARG A 282 -20.45 6.37 -22.41
CA ARG A 282 -19.23 5.58 -22.22
C ARG A 282 -18.86 5.44 -20.74
N ILE A 283 -18.02 4.47 -20.44
CA ILE A 283 -17.56 4.17 -19.09
C ILE A 283 -16.56 5.22 -18.62
N LEU A 284 -16.84 5.87 -17.49
CA LEU A 284 -15.90 6.74 -16.76
C LEU A 284 -14.94 5.92 -15.88
N GLY A 285 -15.36 4.75 -15.45
CA GLY A 285 -14.63 3.89 -14.51
C GLY A 285 -15.58 2.91 -13.82
N LEU A 286 -15.23 2.48 -12.62
CA LEU A 286 -15.97 1.45 -11.90
C LEU A 286 -16.20 1.78 -10.41
N MET A 287 -17.17 1.06 -9.84
CA MET A 287 -17.45 1.00 -8.41
C MET A 287 -17.50 -0.47 -7.96
N GLN A 288 -16.97 -0.73 -6.78
CA GLN A 288 -17.04 -2.01 -6.09
C GLN A 288 -17.34 -1.80 -4.62
N VAL A 289 -18.15 -2.68 -4.04
CA VAL A 289 -18.56 -2.61 -2.64
C VAL A 289 -18.35 -3.99 -2.01
N ALA A 290 -17.87 -3.99 -0.77
CA ALA A 290 -17.83 -5.18 0.06
C ALA A 290 -18.52 -4.93 1.39
N HIS A 291 -19.21 -5.94 1.90
CA HIS A 291 -19.91 -5.92 3.18
C HIS A 291 -19.41 -7.06 4.07
N GLY A 292 -19.05 -6.75 5.31
CA GLY A 292 -18.86 -7.72 6.38
C GLY A 292 -20.15 -7.85 7.18
N ILE A 293 -20.76 -9.04 7.14
CA ILE A 293 -22.06 -9.31 7.74
C ILE A 293 -21.88 -9.90 9.15
N VAL A 294 -22.53 -9.31 10.13
CA VAL A 294 -22.61 -9.76 11.54
C VAL A 294 -24.09 -9.73 11.95
N ASP A 295 -24.61 -10.79 12.52
CA ASP A 295 -26.01 -10.92 12.93
C ASP A 295 -27.02 -10.55 11.82
N GLY A 296 -26.72 -10.94 10.57
CA GLY A 296 -27.53 -10.64 9.40
C GLY A 296 -27.42 -9.21 8.85
N GLU A 297 -26.75 -8.30 9.54
CA GLU A 297 -26.60 -6.89 9.18
C GLU A 297 -25.21 -6.54 8.68
N SER A 298 -25.11 -5.52 7.83
CA SER A 298 -23.81 -5.03 7.36
C SER A 298 -23.14 -4.20 8.47
N PHE A 299 -22.15 -4.77 9.14
CA PHE A 299 -21.35 -4.08 10.15
C PHE A 299 -20.16 -3.33 9.55
N ILE A 300 -19.58 -3.85 8.47
CA ILE A 300 -18.47 -3.23 7.73
C ILE A 300 -18.93 -3.00 6.29
N THR A 301 -18.76 -1.79 5.78
CA THR A 301 -19.01 -1.46 4.37
C THR A 301 -17.79 -0.79 3.79
N LEU A 302 -17.15 -1.41 2.81
CA LEU A 302 -16.02 -0.86 2.08
C LEU A 302 -16.44 -0.50 0.65
N ILE A 303 -16.19 0.75 0.23
CA ILE A 303 -16.55 1.28 -1.07
C ILE A 303 -15.32 1.78 -1.79
N PHE A 304 -15.04 1.19 -2.95
CA PHE A 304 -14.01 1.64 -3.86
C PHE A 304 -14.64 2.20 -5.13
N LYS A 305 -14.28 3.44 -5.50
CA LYS A 305 -14.68 4.07 -6.76
C LYS A 305 -13.44 4.64 -7.45
N ALA A 306 -13.32 4.40 -8.74
CA ALA A 306 -12.27 4.99 -9.56
C ALA A 306 -12.88 5.40 -10.89
N TYR A 307 -12.94 6.70 -11.20
CA TYR A 307 -13.53 7.19 -12.44
C TYR A 307 -12.98 8.57 -12.83
N VAL A 308 -13.07 8.91 -14.10
CA VAL A 308 -12.59 10.18 -14.66
C VAL A 308 -13.43 11.34 -14.14
N GLY A 309 -12.78 12.38 -13.60
CA GLY A 309 -13.44 13.59 -13.11
C GLY A 309 -14.06 13.44 -11.71
N ALA A 310 -13.65 12.44 -10.94
CA ALA A 310 -14.12 12.26 -9.57
C ALA A 310 -13.69 13.41 -8.63
N ASP A 311 -14.59 13.81 -7.72
CA ASP A 311 -14.20 14.55 -6.51
C ASP A 311 -13.52 13.58 -5.54
N GLU A 312 -12.19 13.50 -5.65
CA GLU A 312 -11.39 12.46 -4.99
C GLU A 312 -11.23 12.70 -3.49
N TYR A 313 -11.48 11.65 -2.71
CA TYR A 313 -11.22 11.63 -1.27
C TYR A 313 -11.10 10.20 -0.74
N ASP A 314 -10.54 10.07 0.44
CA ASP A 314 -10.68 8.90 1.31
C ASP A 314 -11.51 9.31 2.54
N SER A 315 -12.47 8.50 2.98
CA SER A 315 -13.22 8.76 4.20
C SER A 315 -13.46 7.50 5.03
N ILE A 316 -13.50 7.69 6.34
CA ILE A 316 -13.84 6.67 7.32
C ILE A 316 -14.93 7.24 8.23
N LYS A 317 -16.07 6.58 8.25
CA LYS A 317 -17.16 6.86 9.16
C LYS A 317 -17.34 5.67 10.11
N ILE A 318 -17.24 5.90 11.41
CA ILE A 318 -17.54 4.91 12.45
C ILE A 318 -18.79 5.39 13.17
N GLU A 319 -19.88 4.66 13.03
CA GLU A 319 -21.12 4.88 13.76
C GLU A 319 -21.02 4.19 15.10
N GLY A 320 -20.87 4.97 16.15
CA GLY A 320 -20.58 4.47 17.49
C GLY A 320 -20.67 5.54 18.56
N VAL A 321 -19.99 5.31 19.68
CA VAL A 321 -19.87 6.26 20.79
C VAL A 321 -18.39 6.45 21.14
N PRO A 322 -17.80 7.62 20.84
CA PRO A 322 -18.32 8.70 19.98
C PRO A 322 -18.40 8.30 18.50
N GLU A 323 -19.20 9.02 17.73
CA GLU A 323 -19.16 8.93 16.25
C GLU A 323 -17.86 9.54 15.73
N ILE A 324 -17.24 8.87 14.76
CA ILE A 324 -16.04 9.38 14.07
C ILE A 324 -16.37 9.56 12.59
N ASN A 325 -16.04 10.74 12.05
CA ASN A 325 -16.18 11.06 10.65
C ASN A 325 -14.87 11.71 10.16
N GLN A 326 -14.00 10.93 9.56
CA GLN A 326 -12.70 11.37 9.08
C GLN A 326 -12.73 11.45 7.55
N ARG A 327 -12.16 12.52 6.98
CA ARG A 327 -12.00 12.70 5.54
C ARG A 327 -10.60 13.20 5.21
N ILE A 328 -9.99 12.60 4.21
CA ILE A 328 -8.72 13.01 3.61
C ILE A 328 -9.01 13.50 2.19
N SER A 329 -8.73 14.77 1.92
CA SER A 329 -8.97 15.38 0.61
C SER A 329 -7.74 16.24 0.21
N PRO A 330 -7.21 16.05 -1.01
CA PRO A 330 -7.55 15.01 -1.99
C PRO A 330 -7.21 13.61 -1.47
N CYS A 331 -7.68 12.55 -2.15
CA CYS A 331 -7.37 11.17 -1.76
C CYS A 331 -5.85 10.92 -1.75
N ILE A 332 -5.39 10.04 -0.88
CA ILE A 332 -3.97 9.67 -0.83
C ILE A 332 -3.56 8.99 -2.15
N HIS A 333 -2.50 9.50 -2.76
CA HIS A 333 -2.01 8.98 -4.04
C HIS A 333 -1.48 7.54 -3.88
N GLY A 334 -2.15 6.57 -4.51
CA GLY A 334 -1.91 5.13 -4.32
C GLY A 334 -0.47 4.70 -4.48
N ASP A 335 0.14 4.99 -5.64
CA ASP A 335 1.50 4.52 -5.94
C ASP A 335 2.58 5.12 -5.04
N LEU A 336 2.41 6.40 -4.64
CA LEU A 336 3.37 7.06 -3.73
C LEU A 336 3.23 6.53 -2.31
N ALA A 337 1.99 6.36 -1.84
CA ALA A 337 1.73 5.88 -0.49
C ALA A 337 2.11 4.41 -0.34
N THR A 338 1.85 3.55 -1.33
CA THR A 338 2.30 2.16 -1.29
C THR A 338 3.82 2.07 -1.14
N ALA A 339 4.58 2.82 -1.93
CA ALA A 339 6.03 2.85 -1.78
C ALA A 339 6.48 3.33 -0.38
N ALA A 340 5.81 4.36 0.16
CA ALA A 340 6.10 4.88 1.49
C ALA A 340 5.80 3.85 2.59
N ILE A 341 4.63 3.22 2.55
CA ILE A 341 4.21 2.22 3.54
C ILE A 341 5.16 1.03 3.55
N VAL A 342 5.51 0.49 2.37
CA VAL A 342 6.47 -0.61 2.23
C VAL A 342 7.82 -0.25 2.86
N VAL A 343 8.39 0.90 2.50
CA VAL A 343 9.72 1.31 3.01
C VAL A 343 9.67 1.62 4.51
N ASN A 344 8.62 2.26 5.00
CA ASN A 344 8.43 2.55 6.43
C ASN A 344 8.16 1.29 7.26
N SER A 345 7.73 0.19 6.64
CA SER A 345 7.51 -1.09 7.31
C SER A 345 8.79 -1.92 7.49
N ILE A 346 9.88 -1.59 6.79
CA ILE A 346 11.15 -2.34 6.88
C ILE A 346 11.60 -2.56 8.33
N PRO A 347 11.80 -1.54 9.17
CA PRO A 347 12.25 -1.75 10.53
C PRO A 347 11.23 -2.49 11.39
N LYS A 348 9.93 -2.31 11.11
CA LYS A 348 8.85 -2.99 11.85
C LYS A 348 8.82 -4.49 11.58
N VAL A 349 9.05 -4.89 10.34
CA VAL A 349 9.13 -6.29 9.92
C VAL A 349 10.38 -6.96 10.50
N ILE A 350 11.52 -6.28 10.48
CA ILE A 350 12.77 -6.80 11.07
C ILE A 350 12.65 -6.96 12.60
N ASN A 351 11.91 -6.06 13.26
CA ASN A 351 11.69 -6.12 14.71
C ASN A 351 10.55 -7.06 15.14
N ALA A 352 9.73 -7.53 14.20
CA ALA A 352 8.58 -8.37 14.52
C ALA A 352 8.99 -9.81 14.85
N PRO A 353 8.21 -10.51 15.67
CA PRO A 353 8.38 -11.95 15.84
C PRO A 353 8.17 -12.68 14.50
N PRO A 354 8.96 -13.75 14.23
CA PRO A 354 8.85 -14.52 13.00
C PRO A 354 7.43 -15.04 12.71
N GLY A 355 7.15 -15.23 11.42
CA GLY A 355 5.89 -15.75 10.91
C GLY A 355 5.21 -14.79 9.93
N LEU A 356 4.05 -15.19 9.43
CA LEU A 356 3.19 -14.39 8.58
C LEU A 356 2.47 -13.34 9.44
N LYS A 357 2.58 -12.07 9.04
CA LYS A 357 2.02 -10.92 9.76
C LYS A 357 1.11 -10.11 8.84
N THR A 358 0.13 -9.48 9.44
CA THR A 358 -0.66 -8.42 8.83
C THR A 358 -0.31 -7.07 9.48
N MET A 359 -0.81 -5.99 8.91
CA MET A 359 -0.53 -4.65 9.45
C MET A 359 -1.07 -4.44 10.88
N LYS A 360 -2.11 -5.17 11.31
CA LYS A 360 -2.63 -5.14 12.69
C LYS A 360 -1.71 -5.78 13.72
N ASP A 361 -0.80 -6.66 13.27
CA ASP A 361 0.11 -7.42 14.15
C ASP A 361 1.44 -6.68 14.41
N LEU A 362 1.68 -5.62 13.65
CA LEU A 362 2.91 -4.83 13.73
C LEU A 362 2.75 -3.63 14.67
N GLN A 363 3.88 -3.06 15.07
CA GLN A 363 3.90 -1.76 15.70
C GLN A 363 3.16 -0.72 14.85
N LEU A 364 2.52 0.26 15.49
CA LEU A 364 1.73 1.31 14.84
C LEU A 364 2.47 1.88 13.61
N PRO A 365 1.84 1.92 12.44
CA PRO A 365 2.43 2.49 11.24
C PRO A 365 2.83 3.95 11.44
N SER A 366 4.08 4.27 11.10
CA SER A 366 4.62 5.63 11.20
C SER A 366 5.69 5.85 10.15
N ALA A 367 5.88 7.10 9.75
CA ALA A 367 6.94 7.45 8.81
C ALA A 367 8.34 7.34 9.46
N ALA A 368 9.26 6.65 8.79
CA ALA A 368 10.66 6.65 9.15
C ALA A 368 11.35 7.85 8.48
N ILE A 369 11.47 8.97 9.20
CA ILE A 369 12.03 10.24 8.68
C ILE A 369 13.54 10.40 8.93
N SER A 370 14.06 9.70 9.92
CA SER A 370 15.49 9.66 10.27
C SER A 370 16.20 8.50 9.57
N ASP A 371 17.45 8.23 9.94
CA ASP A 371 18.14 7.01 9.52
C ASP A 371 17.32 5.78 9.94
N ILE A 372 17.05 4.90 8.99
CA ILE A 372 16.12 3.79 9.21
C ILE A 372 16.62 2.81 10.28
N ARG A 373 17.94 2.74 10.48
CA ARG A 373 18.57 1.91 11.50
C ARG A 373 18.24 2.36 12.94
N SER A 374 17.82 3.63 13.12
CA SER A 374 17.41 4.15 14.43
C SER A 374 16.08 3.56 14.92
N TYR A 375 15.30 2.95 14.03
CA TYR A 375 14.02 2.31 14.34
C TYR A 375 14.15 0.81 14.63
N LEU A 376 15.36 0.24 14.52
CA LEU A 376 15.61 -1.15 14.93
C LEU A 376 15.71 -1.25 16.45
N ASN A 377 15.09 -2.30 17.01
CA ASN A 377 15.29 -2.67 18.41
C ASN A 377 16.78 -2.96 18.68
N VAL A 378 17.24 -2.58 19.86
CA VAL A 378 18.64 -2.81 20.32
C VAL A 378 18.77 -4.22 20.82
#